data_823bdf7040b5d1b98702071a8f5fec00
#
_entry.id   823bdf7040b5d1b98702071a8f5fec00
#
_cell.length_a   1.000
_cell.length_b   1.000
_cell.length_c   1.000
_cell.angle_alpha   90.00
_cell.angle_beta   90.00
_cell.angle_gamma   90.00
#
_symmetry.space_group_name_H-M   'P 1'
#
loop_
_entity.id
_entity.type
_entity.pdbx_description
1 polymer ?
#
loop_
_entity_poly.entity_id
_entity_poly.type
_entity_poly.pdbx_seq_one_letter_code
_entity_poly.pdbx_strand_id
1 'polypeptide(L)'
;MLLRGESLKSLLLVIFLLAIATNAYGNAIEEGNERYHKNCHNCHGPAGMGVASYPKVAGLDSAYIVDRLNRYRSGEKIGSNSGLMISMARKLSDEEISILAAYLSSVN
;
A
#
# COMPACT_ATOMS: atom_id res chain seq x y z
N MET A 1 -39.36 11.25 -19.56
CA MET A 1 -39.32 11.34 -18.76
C MET A 1 -38.57 12.03 -17.80
N LEU A 2 -38.35 11.76 -16.90
CA LEU A 2 -38.09 12.39 -15.88
C LEU A 2 -36.73 12.72 -15.55
N LEU A 3 -35.81 12.44 -16.41
CA LEU A 3 -34.47 12.82 -16.24
C LEU A 3 -34.32 14.27 -16.57
N ARG A 4 -34.39 15.08 -15.61
CA ARG A 4 -34.30 16.48 -15.80
C ARG A 4 -33.03 17.00 -15.22
N GLY A 5 -32.94 18.26 -14.93
CA GLY A 5 -31.76 18.91 -14.37
C GLY A 5 -31.23 18.29 -13.07
N GLU A 6 -32.08 17.70 -12.28
CA GLU A 6 -31.66 17.04 -11.05
C GLU A 6 -30.89 15.76 -11.32
N SER A 7 -31.31 14.99 -12.29
CA SER A 7 -30.62 13.78 -12.70
C SER A 7 -29.24 14.09 -13.29
N LEU A 8 -29.11 15.15 -14.06
CA LEU A 8 -27.83 15.59 -14.60
C LEU A 8 -26.91 16.09 -13.49
N LYS A 9 -27.42 16.85 -12.54
CA LYS A 9 -26.64 17.31 -11.37
C LYS A 9 -26.12 16.14 -10.56
N SER A 10 -26.95 15.13 -10.33
CA SER A 10 -26.55 13.92 -9.60
C SER A 10 -25.48 13.15 -10.35
N LEU A 11 -25.61 13.02 -11.68
CA LEU A 11 -24.61 12.36 -12.50
C LEU A 11 -23.27 13.09 -12.46
N LEU A 12 -23.28 14.42 -12.58
CA LEU A 12 -22.06 15.25 -12.50
C LEU A 12 -21.40 15.14 -11.14
N LEU A 13 -22.18 15.08 -10.06
CA LEU A 13 -21.66 14.91 -8.72
C LEU A 13 -20.97 13.55 -8.56
N VAL A 14 -21.57 12.48 -9.07
CA VAL A 14 -20.98 11.13 -9.01
C VAL A 14 -19.67 11.09 -9.80
N ILE A 15 -19.63 11.67 -10.99
CA ILE A 15 -18.40 11.73 -11.80
C ILE A 15 -17.31 12.51 -11.07
N PHE A 16 -17.66 13.62 -10.44
CA PHE A 16 -16.71 14.42 -9.68
C PHE A 16 -16.15 13.67 -8.48
N LEU A 17 -16.99 12.96 -7.73
CA LEU A 17 -16.57 12.14 -6.60
C LEU A 17 -15.66 10.98 -7.02
N LEU A 18 -15.96 10.34 -8.14
CA LEU A 18 -15.12 9.27 -8.70
C LEU A 18 -13.74 9.80 -9.11
N ALA A 19 -13.68 10.98 -9.71
CA ALA A 19 -12.41 11.60 -10.10
C ALA A 19 -11.51 11.92 -8.90
N ILE A 20 -12.09 12.37 -7.79
CA ILE A 20 -11.35 12.65 -6.55
C ILE A 20 -10.79 11.33 -5.98
N ALA A 21 -11.58 10.27 -5.96
CA ALA A 21 -11.16 8.98 -5.43
C ALA A 21 -9.97 8.39 -6.21
N THR A 22 -9.95 8.52 -7.52
CA THR A 22 -8.85 8.03 -8.35
C THR A 22 -7.56 8.78 -8.11
N ASN A 23 -7.63 10.09 -7.90
CA ASN A 23 -6.45 10.89 -7.57
C ASN A 23 -5.86 10.54 -6.21
N ALA A 24 -6.70 10.35 -5.20
CA ALA A 24 -6.27 9.96 -3.86
C ALA A 24 -5.56 8.60 -3.87
N TYR A 25 -6.06 7.64 -4.64
CA TYR A 25 -5.43 6.33 -4.77
C TYR A 25 -4.06 6.41 -5.48
N GLY A 26 -3.96 7.20 -6.54
CA GLY A 26 -2.70 7.42 -7.25
C GLY A 26 -1.64 8.07 -6.36
N ASN A 27 -2.02 9.03 -5.51
CA ASN A 27 -1.12 9.64 -4.54
C ASN A 27 -0.62 8.62 -3.50
N ALA A 28 -1.48 7.73 -3.02
CA ALA A 28 -1.09 6.71 -2.05
C ALA A 28 -0.04 5.74 -2.63
N ILE A 29 -0.16 5.37 -3.90
CA ILE A 29 0.82 4.53 -4.58
C ILE A 29 2.16 5.24 -4.68
N GLU A 30 2.18 6.50 -5.09
CA GLU A 30 3.43 7.27 -5.20
C GLU A 30 4.10 7.48 -3.85
N GLU A 31 3.34 7.87 -2.85
CA GLU A 31 3.85 8.02 -1.48
C GLU A 31 4.39 6.69 -0.94
N GLY A 32 3.72 5.59 -1.25
CA GLY A 32 4.17 4.24 -0.90
C GLY A 32 5.46 3.87 -1.59
N ASN A 33 5.62 4.24 -2.86
CA ASN A 33 6.86 4.07 -3.61
C ASN A 33 8.01 4.82 -2.94
N GLU A 34 7.82 6.08 -2.62
CA GLU A 34 8.81 6.89 -1.93
C GLU A 34 9.16 6.30 -0.56
N ARG A 35 8.16 5.87 0.20
CA ARG A 35 8.37 5.26 1.50
C ARG A 35 9.14 3.94 1.40
N TYR A 36 8.83 3.12 0.42
CA TYR A 36 9.53 1.86 0.14
C TYR A 36 11.02 2.10 -0.11
N HIS A 37 11.35 3.11 -0.89
CA HIS A 37 12.74 3.43 -1.24
C HIS A 37 13.57 3.95 -0.07
N LYS A 38 12.96 4.39 1.02
CA LYS A 38 13.72 4.84 2.20
C LYS A 38 14.46 3.70 2.90
N ASN A 39 13.84 2.53 3.02
CA ASN A 39 14.42 1.44 3.79
C ASN A 39 14.22 0.05 3.16
N CYS A 40 13.05 -0.19 2.59
CA CYS A 40 12.61 -1.55 2.24
C CYS A 40 13.39 -2.13 1.07
N HIS A 41 13.70 -1.31 0.08
CA HIS A 41 14.38 -1.75 -1.14
C HIS A 41 15.79 -2.28 -0.89
N ASN A 42 16.44 -1.89 0.20
CA ASN A 42 17.79 -2.37 0.52
C ASN A 42 17.85 -3.89 0.67
N CYS A 43 16.77 -4.50 1.15
CA CYS A 43 16.67 -5.94 1.31
C CYS A 43 15.74 -6.57 0.26
N HIS A 44 14.55 -5.99 0.07
CA HIS A 44 13.55 -6.57 -0.83
C HIS A 44 13.76 -6.25 -2.31
N GLY A 45 14.76 -5.45 -2.63
CA GLY A 45 15.15 -5.15 -4.00
C GLY A 45 14.29 -4.10 -4.71
N PRO A 46 14.64 -3.76 -5.95
CA PRO A 46 13.87 -2.82 -6.73
C PRO A 46 12.42 -3.28 -6.89
N ALA A 47 11.49 -2.36 -6.68
CA ALA A 47 10.05 -2.63 -6.79
C ALA A 47 9.54 -3.84 -5.98
N GLY A 48 10.24 -4.24 -4.94
CA GLY A 48 9.82 -5.36 -4.10
C GLY A 48 9.98 -6.74 -4.73
N MET A 49 10.83 -6.88 -5.73
CA MET A 49 11.00 -8.12 -6.49
C MET A 49 11.80 -9.20 -5.76
N GLY A 50 12.40 -8.85 -4.63
CA GLY A 50 13.25 -9.76 -3.87
C GLY A 50 14.70 -9.76 -4.34
N VAL A 51 15.61 -10.07 -3.41
CA VAL A 51 17.05 -10.20 -3.70
C VAL A 51 17.61 -11.34 -2.84
N ALA A 52 18.27 -12.31 -3.46
CA ALA A 52 18.87 -13.46 -2.76
C ALA A 52 17.85 -14.15 -1.84
N SER A 53 18.12 -14.24 -0.53
CA SER A 53 17.22 -14.86 0.43
C SER A 53 16.07 -13.96 0.91
N TYR A 54 16.08 -12.69 0.53
CA TYR A 54 15.01 -11.77 0.89
C TYR A 54 13.81 -11.94 -0.06
N PRO A 55 12.61 -12.15 0.48
CA PRO A 55 11.49 -12.53 -0.37
C PRO A 55 10.95 -11.41 -1.21
N LYS A 56 10.34 -11.79 -2.34
CA LYS A 56 9.52 -10.90 -3.15
C LYS A 56 8.30 -10.48 -2.34
N VAL A 57 8.03 -9.17 -2.32
CA VAL A 57 6.86 -8.58 -1.66
C VAL A 57 5.96 -7.82 -2.63
N ALA A 58 6.37 -7.69 -3.88
CA ALA A 58 5.58 -7.09 -4.95
C ALA A 58 4.41 -8.00 -5.36
N GLY A 59 3.29 -7.39 -5.70
CA GLY A 59 2.12 -8.11 -6.23
C GLY A 59 1.31 -8.88 -5.20
N LEU A 60 1.63 -8.75 -3.91
CA LEU A 60 0.86 -9.35 -2.85
C LEU A 60 -0.43 -8.56 -2.61
N ASP A 61 -1.46 -9.25 -2.09
CA ASP A 61 -2.71 -8.60 -1.74
C ASP A 61 -2.49 -7.50 -0.69
N SER A 62 -3.14 -6.36 -0.89
CA SER A 62 -3.00 -5.20 -0.01
C SER A 62 -3.36 -5.52 1.45
N ALA A 63 -4.46 -6.23 1.67
CA ALA A 63 -4.89 -6.61 3.01
C ALA A 63 -3.89 -7.56 3.68
N TYR A 64 -3.28 -8.44 2.92
CA TYR A 64 -2.21 -9.32 3.41
C TYR A 64 -0.98 -8.52 3.85
N ILE A 65 -0.57 -7.53 3.06
CA ILE A 65 0.58 -6.68 3.40
C ILE A 65 0.31 -5.90 4.69
N VAL A 66 -0.89 -5.31 4.80
CA VAL A 66 -1.29 -4.58 6.00
C VAL A 66 -1.26 -5.49 7.23
N ASP A 67 -1.84 -6.68 7.14
CA ASP A 67 -1.83 -7.65 8.23
C ASP A 67 -0.40 -8.01 8.65
N ARG A 68 0.45 -8.36 7.70
CA ARG A 68 1.83 -8.76 7.98
C ARG A 68 2.65 -7.65 8.64
N LEU A 69 2.57 -6.44 8.12
CA LEU A 69 3.29 -5.30 8.69
C LEU A 69 2.79 -4.95 10.10
N ASN A 70 1.48 -5.04 10.34
CA ASN A 70 0.92 -4.85 11.67
C ASN A 70 1.39 -5.91 12.66
N ARG A 71 1.43 -7.16 12.25
CA ARG A 71 1.92 -8.27 13.08
C ARG A 71 3.40 -8.10 13.42
N TYR A 72 4.23 -7.78 12.45
CA TYR A 72 5.63 -7.46 12.71
C TYR A 72 5.78 -6.24 13.63
N ARG A 73 4.99 -5.19 13.40
CA ARG A 73 5.04 -4.00 14.25
C ARG A 73 4.69 -4.31 15.70
N SER A 74 3.78 -5.24 15.93
CA SER A 74 3.42 -5.70 17.28
C SER A 74 4.48 -6.60 17.93
N GLY A 75 5.51 -7.00 17.19
CA GLY A 75 6.57 -7.87 17.68
C GLY A 75 6.32 -9.35 17.49
N GLU A 76 5.35 -9.72 16.68
CA GLU A 76 5.02 -11.13 16.45
C GLU A 76 6.09 -11.82 15.59
N LYS A 77 6.58 -12.95 16.09
CA LYS A 77 7.50 -13.80 15.35
C LYS A 77 6.71 -14.75 14.45
N ILE A 78 6.71 -14.47 13.17
CA ILE A 78 6.00 -15.27 12.17
C ILE A 78 6.88 -16.39 11.61
N GLY A 79 8.17 -16.11 11.44
CA GLY A 79 9.16 -17.07 10.97
C GLY A 79 10.50 -16.87 11.66
N SER A 80 11.46 -17.72 11.37
CA SER A 80 12.78 -17.70 12.02
C SER A 80 13.55 -16.39 11.81
N ASN A 81 13.32 -15.70 10.70
CA ASN A 81 14.01 -14.47 10.35
C ASN A 81 13.15 -13.20 10.59
N SER A 82 12.07 -13.32 11.35
CA SER A 82 11.16 -12.20 11.61
C SER A 82 11.79 -11.01 12.34
N GLY A 83 12.89 -11.21 13.04
CA GLY A 83 13.53 -10.16 13.84
C GLY A 83 13.86 -8.90 13.06
N LEU A 84 14.34 -9.03 11.83
CA LEU A 84 14.64 -7.88 10.97
C LEU A 84 13.36 -7.11 10.62
N MET A 85 12.31 -7.82 10.20
CA MET A 85 11.04 -7.18 9.86
C MET A 85 10.35 -6.56 11.07
N ILE A 86 10.43 -7.18 12.23
CA ILE A 86 9.93 -6.60 13.49
C ILE A 86 10.62 -5.27 13.76
N SER A 87 11.94 -5.23 13.64
CA SER A 87 12.73 -4.02 13.86
C SER A 87 12.34 -2.91 12.87
N MET A 88 12.14 -3.25 11.61
CA MET A 88 11.74 -2.30 10.57
C MET A 88 10.30 -1.81 10.75
N ALA A 89 9.38 -2.71 10.99
CA ALA A 89 7.96 -2.40 11.08
C ALA A 89 7.59 -1.59 12.32
N ARG A 90 8.34 -1.71 13.41
CA ARG A 90 8.11 -0.91 14.62
C ARG A 90 8.14 0.59 14.40
N LYS A 91 8.84 1.02 13.39
CA LYS A 91 8.98 2.45 13.05
C LYS A 91 7.88 2.97 12.15
N LEU A 92 7.00 2.11 11.66
CA LEU A 92 5.96 2.47 10.70
C LEU A 92 4.71 3.01 11.42
N SER A 93 4.14 4.08 10.88
CA SER A 93 2.80 4.53 11.25
C SER A 93 1.73 3.71 10.52
N ASP A 94 0.48 3.84 10.94
CA ASP A 94 -0.66 3.22 10.24
C ASP A 94 -0.76 3.71 8.81
N GLU A 95 -0.54 5.00 8.61
CA GLU A 95 -0.55 5.60 7.27
C GLU A 95 0.58 5.04 6.39
N GLU A 96 1.79 4.93 6.93
CA GLU A 96 2.92 4.35 6.20
C GLU A 96 2.67 2.90 5.81
N ILE A 97 2.06 2.11 6.67
CA ILE A 97 1.65 0.73 6.34
C ILE A 97 0.63 0.74 5.20
N SER A 98 -0.33 1.64 5.25
CA SER A 98 -1.37 1.74 4.22
C SER A 98 -0.79 2.11 2.85
N ILE A 99 0.08 3.10 2.77
CA ILE A 99 0.69 3.52 1.50
C ILE A 99 1.68 2.48 0.97
N LEU A 100 2.42 1.81 1.83
CA LEU A 100 3.27 0.68 1.43
C LEU A 100 2.46 -0.46 0.83
N ALA A 101 1.32 -0.79 1.43
CA ALA A 101 0.42 -1.80 0.91
C ALA A 101 -0.17 -1.40 -0.44
N ALA A 102 -0.55 -0.14 -0.61
CA ALA A 102 -1.05 0.38 -1.88
C ALA A 102 0.01 0.28 -2.99
N TYR A 103 1.24 0.66 -2.70
CA TYR A 103 2.34 0.57 -3.66
C TYR A 103 2.66 -0.88 -4.02
N LEU A 104 2.97 -1.71 -3.04
CA LEU A 104 3.42 -3.08 -3.28
C LEU A 104 2.37 -3.95 -3.95
N SER A 105 1.10 -3.76 -3.64
CA SER A 105 0.02 -4.48 -4.31
C SER A 105 -0.20 -4.03 -5.75
N SER A 106 0.25 -2.84 -6.11
CA SER A 106 0.16 -2.31 -7.47
C SER A 106 1.28 -2.77 -8.39
N VAL A 107 2.37 -3.31 -7.85
CA VAL A 107 3.54 -3.74 -8.63
C VAL A 107 3.41 -5.20 -9.03
N ASN A 108 3.71 -5.51 -10.28
CA ASN A 108 3.66 -6.88 -10.83
C ASN A 108 5.05 -7.52 -10.93
#